data_4b2c4c0bdf894e927b2d4a6521af1079
#
_entry.id   4b2c4c0bdf894e927b2d4a6521af1079
#
_cell.length_a   1.000
_cell.length_b   1.000
_cell.length_c   1.000
_cell.angle_alpha   90.00
_cell.angle_beta   90.00
_cell.angle_gamma   90.00
#
_symmetry.space_group_name_H-M   'P 1'
#
loop_
_entity.id
_entity.type
_entity.pdbx_description
1 polymer ?
#
loop_
_entity_poly.entity_id
_entity_poly.type
_entity_poly.pdbx_seq_one_letter_code
_entity_poly.pdbx_strand_id
1 'polypeptide(L)'
;MNPSATIIGGSIAGLFTANALINKGWDVTVHEKVSTPLSGRGAGIATYDELAELVFKATGNKKVLGTNATTRVSLDITGNIIARYDYPQVYTSWQYLFSLLRKTIPDNKYFMNDDCINITQVNNSAISIFSNGKEKISDLIIIANGMKSELRTFIDPTAIPKYAGYIGWRGVVNENEISDESLKILSEYFVVILPYNQQIASYPIAGEGKNPFKRGNRRINWIWYKPAPEIELKNILLGKSGKQYLDGIPPNEIRDKISEELLLEAEEKLPPQMFELVNKTAQPLIQPIFDLESKRMVNNRFLTLGDASFTARPHVGMGVTKAAIDAFSLSDYLNTTTFENDLTKWENERIKAGSFLVERSRELGKYLSKKDDEYLIMPEVIKVLQDTAISLNDIEKFNACNEVKNG
;
A
#
# COMPACT_ATOMS: atom_id res chain seq x y z
N MET A 1 20.60 29.63 2.07
CA MET A 1 19.56 28.94 2.87
C MET A 1 19.46 27.51 2.34
N ASN A 2 19.13 26.53 3.18
CA ASN A 2 18.87 25.18 2.71
C ASN A 2 17.61 25.19 1.84
N PRO A 3 17.55 24.38 0.77
CA PRO A 3 16.32 24.26 -0.01
C PRO A 3 15.18 23.70 0.84
N SER A 4 13.95 24.11 0.53
CA SER A 4 12.76 23.79 1.33
C SER A 4 11.74 22.98 0.55
N ALA A 5 11.09 22.02 1.21
CA ALA A 5 10.04 21.21 0.61
C ALA A 5 8.80 21.13 1.52
N THR A 6 7.64 21.28 0.91
CA THR A 6 6.35 21.00 1.53
C THR A 6 5.82 19.66 1.01
N ILE A 7 5.62 18.70 1.91
CA ILE A 7 5.11 17.37 1.58
C ILE A 7 3.65 17.29 1.99
N ILE A 8 2.77 17.00 1.02
CA ILE A 8 1.34 16.85 1.22
C ILE A 8 1.01 15.36 1.33
N GLY A 9 0.61 14.93 2.52
CA GLY A 9 0.33 13.54 2.90
C GLY A 9 1.35 12.99 3.88
N GLY A 10 0.91 12.70 5.10
CA GLY A 10 1.73 12.25 6.23
C GLY A 10 1.83 10.73 6.39
N SER A 11 1.43 9.95 5.36
CA SER A 11 1.53 8.49 5.37
C SER A 11 2.92 8.01 4.90
N ILE A 12 3.06 6.71 4.65
CA ILE A 12 4.35 6.04 4.35
C ILE A 12 5.15 6.74 3.25
N ALA A 13 4.53 7.08 2.12
CA ALA A 13 5.20 7.74 1.00
C ALA A 13 5.76 9.11 1.41
N GLY A 14 4.95 9.93 2.08
CA GLY A 14 5.39 11.24 2.57
C GLY A 14 6.48 11.14 3.64
N LEU A 15 6.41 10.15 4.53
CA LEU A 15 7.44 9.95 5.57
C LEU A 15 8.77 9.47 4.97
N PHE A 16 8.77 8.57 3.97
CA PHE A 16 10.01 8.22 3.27
C PHE A 16 10.60 9.44 2.58
N THR A 17 9.76 10.23 1.90
CA THR A 17 10.21 11.47 1.23
C THR A 17 10.79 12.47 2.21
N ALA A 18 10.12 12.69 3.34
CA ALA A 18 10.61 13.59 4.38
C ALA A 18 11.98 13.15 4.91
N ASN A 19 12.12 11.86 5.26
CA ASN A 19 13.38 11.31 5.76
C ASN A 19 14.50 11.41 4.70
N ALA A 20 14.21 11.07 3.44
CA ALA A 20 15.19 11.11 2.36
C ALA A 20 15.71 12.54 2.13
N LEU A 21 14.83 13.54 2.12
CA LEU A 21 15.20 14.93 1.91
C LEU A 21 15.90 15.56 3.13
N ILE A 22 15.43 15.26 4.35
CA ILE A 22 16.08 15.70 5.59
C ILE A 22 17.52 15.19 5.64
N ASN A 23 17.75 13.94 5.26
CA ASN A 23 19.09 13.34 5.19
C ASN A 23 20.01 14.02 4.16
N LYS A 24 19.43 14.75 3.18
CA LYS A 24 20.17 15.58 2.20
C LYS A 24 20.25 17.06 2.60
N GLY A 25 19.79 17.40 3.80
CA GLY A 25 19.89 18.78 4.34
C GLY A 25 18.77 19.73 3.93
N TRP A 26 17.66 19.22 3.40
CA TRP A 26 16.50 20.05 3.07
C TRP A 26 15.73 20.47 4.33
N ASP A 27 15.14 21.67 4.29
CA ASP A 27 14.13 22.09 5.25
C ASP A 27 12.76 21.57 4.83
N VAL A 28 12.27 20.54 5.54
CA VAL A 28 11.07 19.79 5.14
C VAL A 28 9.95 20.00 6.15
N THR A 29 8.72 20.18 5.64
CA THR A 29 7.49 20.09 6.45
C THR A 29 6.52 19.10 5.83
N VAL A 30 5.84 18.31 6.67
CA VAL A 30 4.84 17.32 6.28
C VAL A 30 3.48 17.78 6.76
N HIS A 31 2.47 17.75 5.88
CA HIS A 31 1.11 18.20 6.17
C HIS A 31 0.11 17.05 5.89
N GLU A 32 -0.62 16.64 6.92
CA GLU A 32 -1.59 15.57 6.90
C GLU A 32 -3.00 16.10 7.20
N LYS A 33 -3.96 15.77 6.34
CA LYS A 33 -5.34 16.29 6.45
C LYS A 33 -6.12 15.75 7.64
N VAL A 34 -5.82 14.53 8.09
CA VAL A 34 -6.57 13.96 9.21
C VAL A 34 -6.12 14.55 10.54
N SER A 35 -7.10 14.72 11.43
CA SER A 35 -6.89 15.28 12.79
C SER A 35 -6.50 14.22 13.81
N THR A 36 -6.74 12.95 13.52
CA THR A 36 -6.42 11.82 14.41
C THR A 36 -5.15 11.11 13.95
N PRO A 37 -4.34 10.57 14.87
CA PRO A 37 -3.17 9.80 14.49
C PRO A 37 -3.51 8.68 13.48
N LEU A 38 -2.63 8.47 12.51
CA LEU A 38 -2.79 7.41 11.51
C LEU A 38 -2.53 6.01 12.09
N SER A 39 -2.18 5.93 13.37
CA SER A 39 -2.00 4.66 14.10
C SER A 39 -3.27 3.80 14.06
N GLY A 40 -3.10 2.48 14.02
CA GLY A 40 -4.22 1.53 13.94
C GLY A 40 -4.79 1.33 12.53
N ARG A 41 -4.27 2.03 11.54
CA ARG A 41 -4.65 1.86 10.14
C ARG A 41 -3.73 0.87 9.45
N GLY A 42 -4.28 0.20 8.49
CA GLY A 42 -3.50 -0.60 7.55
C GLY A 42 -3.30 -2.04 7.98
N ALA A 43 -2.95 -2.80 6.98
CA ALA A 43 -2.82 -4.23 7.00
C ALA A 43 -1.33 -4.63 6.92
N GLY A 44 -1.09 -5.88 6.60
CA GLY A 44 0.25 -6.40 6.37
C GLY A 44 0.90 -5.82 5.12
N ILE A 45 2.22 -5.77 5.15
CA ILE A 45 3.09 -5.34 4.07
C ILE A 45 4.12 -6.46 3.83
N ALA A 46 4.21 -6.92 2.58
CA ALA A 46 5.34 -7.73 2.15
C ALA A 46 6.58 -6.85 2.06
N THR A 47 7.70 -7.28 2.65
CA THR A 47 8.96 -6.57 2.58
C THR A 47 9.92 -7.28 1.65
N TYR A 48 10.77 -6.49 1.02
CA TYR A 48 11.85 -6.91 0.15
C TYR A 48 13.15 -6.34 0.71
N ASP A 49 14.30 -6.85 0.28
CA ASP A 49 15.60 -6.41 0.76
C ASP A 49 15.78 -4.91 0.51
N GLU A 50 15.33 -4.41 -0.65
CA GLU A 50 15.36 -2.99 -0.99
C GLU A 50 14.59 -2.14 0.03
N LEU A 51 13.40 -2.61 0.46
CA LEU A 51 12.63 -1.89 1.48
C LEU A 51 13.37 -1.84 2.82
N ALA A 52 14.00 -2.96 3.22
CA ALA A 52 14.78 -3.02 4.46
C ALA A 52 15.95 -2.05 4.45
N GLU A 53 16.68 -1.98 3.33
CA GLU A 53 17.78 -1.03 3.13
C GLU A 53 17.29 0.42 3.19
N LEU A 54 16.16 0.73 2.53
CA LEU A 54 15.61 2.09 2.50
C LEU A 54 15.06 2.52 3.85
N VAL A 55 14.47 1.59 4.64
CA VAL A 55 14.09 1.86 6.03
C VAL A 55 15.33 2.14 6.88
N PHE A 56 16.41 1.39 6.68
CA PHE A 56 17.66 1.67 7.37
C PHE A 56 18.23 3.05 6.98
N LYS A 57 18.26 3.38 5.70
CA LYS A 57 18.69 4.71 5.22
C LYS A 57 17.82 5.84 5.80
N ALA A 58 16.51 5.62 5.90
CA ALA A 58 15.58 6.61 6.45
C ALA A 58 15.76 6.83 7.96
N THR A 59 15.97 5.76 8.72
CA THR A 59 15.77 5.78 10.18
C THR A 59 17.03 5.44 11.00
N GLY A 60 18.08 4.98 10.35
CA GLY A 60 19.25 4.41 11.03
C GLY A 60 18.96 3.07 11.76
N ASN A 61 17.77 2.52 11.63
CA ASN A 61 17.34 1.33 12.35
C ASN A 61 17.73 0.04 11.61
N LYS A 62 18.67 -0.71 12.19
CA LYS A 62 19.10 -2.03 11.70
C LYS A 62 18.26 -3.20 12.26
N LYS A 63 17.17 -2.92 12.96
CA LYS A 63 16.33 -3.97 13.57
C LYS A 63 15.55 -4.73 12.52
N VAL A 64 15.15 -5.94 12.87
CA VAL A 64 14.21 -6.75 12.09
C VAL A 64 12.93 -5.95 11.79
N LEU A 65 12.50 -5.94 10.54
CA LEU A 65 11.33 -5.19 10.11
C LEU A 65 10.02 -5.94 10.30
N GLY A 66 10.05 -7.27 10.40
CA GLY A 66 8.84 -8.07 10.41
C GLY A 66 9.05 -9.51 10.85
N THR A 67 8.08 -10.35 10.56
CA THR A 67 8.10 -11.78 10.77
C THR A 67 8.43 -12.52 9.49
N ASN A 68 9.15 -13.64 9.58
CA ASN A 68 9.46 -14.48 8.44
C ASN A 68 8.32 -15.48 8.17
N ALA A 69 7.94 -15.64 6.91
CA ALA A 69 7.32 -16.84 6.40
C ALA A 69 8.27 -17.44 5.35
N THR A 70 8.68 -18.69 5.54
CA THR A 70 9.70 -19.33 4.70
C THR A 70 9.12 -19.97 3.44
N THR A 71 7.84 -20.28 3.47
CA THR A 71 7.15 -21.05 2.45
C THR A 71 5.77 -20.48 2.19
N ARG A 72 5.38 -20.44 0.94
CA ARG A 72 4.01 -20.17 0.51
C ARG A 72 3.28 -21.48 0.35
N VAL A 73 2.05 -21.56 0.86
CA VAL A 73 1.25 -22.78 0.80
C VAL A 73 -0.16 -22.51 0.31
N SER A 74 -0.79 -23.53 -0.27
CA SER A 74 -2.23 -23.55 -0.53
C SER A 74 -2.88 -24.71 0.21
N LEU A 75 -4.13 -24.50 0.65
CA LEU A 75 -4.90 -25.51 1.37
C LEU A 75 -6.11 -25.95 0.53
N ASP A 76 -6.52 -27.21 0.71
CA ASP A 76 -7.84 -27.65 0.28
C ASP A 76 -8.92 -27.19 1.26
N ILE A 77 -10.18 -27.46 0.94
CA ILE A 77 -11.33 -27.08 1.76
C ILE A 77 -11.34 -27.72 3.16
N THR A 78 -10.63 -28.82 3.35
CA THR A 78 -10.50 -29.52 4.64
C THR A 78 -9.34 -28.99 5.48
N GLY A 79 -8.51 -28.09 4.93
CA GLY A 79 -7.38 -27.46 5.60
C GLY A 79 -6.04 -28.16 5.43
N ASN A 80 -5.95 -29.16 4.54
CA ASN A 80 -4.69 -29.83 4.24
C ASN A 80 -3.89 -29.06 3.19
N ILE A 81 -2.55 -29.09 3.34
CA ILE A 81 -1.67 -28.43 2.36
C ILE A 81 -1.62 -29.25 1.08
N ILE A 82 -2.04 -28.65 -0.03
CA ILE A 82 -2.06 -29.24 -1.38
C ILE A 82 -0.95 -28.75 -2.28
N ALA A 83 -0.33 -27.60 -1.97
CA ALA A 83 0.79 -27.06 -2.72
C ALA A 83 1.75 -26.30 -1.82
N ARG A 84 3.05 -26.32 -2.16
CA ARG A 84 4.12 -25.60 -1.46
C ARG A 84 5.05 -24.95 -2.46
N TYR A 85 5.54 -23.78 -2.10
CA TYR A 85 6.61 -23.08 -2.81
C TYR A 85 7.52 -22.38 -1.80
N ASP A 86 8.77 -22.78 -1.75
CA ASP A 86 9.75 -22.19 -0.83
C ASP A 86 10.15 -20.79 -1.33
N TYR A 87 9.75 -19.82 -0.58
CA TYR A 87 10.02 -18.40 -0.85
C TYR A 87 10.09 -17.64 0.48
N PRO A 88 11.29 -17.58 1.10
CA PRO A 88 11.48 -16.83 2.33
C PRO A 88 11.16 -15.35 2.13
N GLN A 89 10.25 -14.83 2.92
CA GLN A 89 9.86 -13.42 2.84
C GLN A 89 9.52 -12.89 4.23
N VAL A 90 9.88 -11.62 4.45
CA VAL A 90 9.55 -10.89 5.68
C VAL A 90 8.25 -10.12 5.48
N TYR A 91 7.38 -10.16 6.49
CA TYR A 91 6.12 -9.43 6.50
C TYR A 91 6.06 -8.51 7.72
N THR A 92 5.74 -7.25 7.48
CA THR A 92 5.57 -6.25 8.55
C THR A 92 4.14 -5.72 8.59
N SER A 93 3.83 -4.91 9.60
CA SER A 93 2.58 -4.16 9.63
C SER A 93 2.80 -2.71 9.20
N TRP A 94 1.80 -2.15 8.54
CA TRP A 94 1.80 -0.73 8.18
C TRP A 94 2.07 0.16 9.41
N GLN A 95 1.43 -0.17 10.54
CA GLN A 95 1.59 0.58 11.78
C GLN A 95 3.01 0.56 12.32
N TYR A 96 3.67 -0.60 12.29
CA TYR A 96 5.05 -0.71 12.73
C TYR A 96 5.99 0.13 11.86
N LEU A 97 5.87 0.01 10.54
CA LEU A 97 6.66 0.78 9.59
C LEU A 97 6.40 2.30 9.73
N PHE A 98 5.12 2.68 9.81
CA PHE A 98 4.74 4.07 10.05
C PHE A 98 5.39 4.63 11.32
N SER A 99 5.34 3.88 12.42
CA SER A 99 5.91 4.32 13.70
C SER A 99 7.43 4.51 13.64
N LEU A 100 8.14 3.67 12.89
CA LEU A 100 9.58 3.79 12.67
C LEU A 100 9.91 5.07 11.90
N LEU A 101 9.24 5.30 10.79
CA LEU A 101 9.47 6.45 9.93
C LEU A 101 9.03 7.77 10.58
N ARG A 102 7.91 7.76 11.31
CA ARG A 102 7.38 8.97 11.97
C ARG A 102 8.28 9.47 13.09
N LYS A 103 8.90 8.54 13.85
CA LYS A 103 9.80 8.89 14.97
C LYS A 103 11.02 9.70 14.58
N THR A 104 11.43 9.66 13.33
CA THR A 104 12.60 10.38 12.81
C THR A 104 12.26 11.80 12.35
N ILE A 105 10.97 12.11 12.20
CA ILE A 105 10.52 13.45 11.82
C ILE A 105 10.21 14.25 13.10
N PRO A 106 10.85 15.41 13.32
CA PRO A 106 10.54 16.28 14.45
C PRO A 106 9.06 16.71 14.49
N ASP A 107 8.48 16.78 15.68
CA ASP A 107 7.05 17.09 15.83
C ASP A 107 6.67 18.47 15.26
N ASN A 108 7.57 19.45 15.35
CA ASN A 108 7.38 20.78 14.77
C ASN A 108 7.53 20.83 13.24
N LYS A 109 7.75 19.68 12.59
CA LYS A 109 7.84 19.53 11.12
C LYS A 109 6.72 18.63 10.57
N TYR A 110 5.84 18.08 11.42
CA TYR A 110 4.72 17.24 11.04
C TYR A 110 3.41 17.82 11.54
N PHE A 111 2.58 18.32 10.64
CA PHE A 111 1.35 19.03 10.91
C PHE A 111 0.14 18.16 10.57
N MET A 112 -0.69 17.88 11.58
CA MET A 112 -1.97 17.20 11.42
C MET A 112 -3.10 18.23 11.29
N ASN A 113 -4.24 17.82 10.72
CA ASN A 113 -5.39 18.69 10.46
C ASN A 113 -5.04 19.88 9.54
N ASP A 114 -4.08 19.65 8.64
CA ASP A 114 -3.63 20.64 7.64
C ASP A 114 -3.95 20.08 6.23
N ASP A 115 -5.20 20.27 5.79
CA ASP A 115 -5.66 19.82 4.48
C ASP A 115 -5.25 20.83 3.40
N CYS A 116 -4.31 20.45 2.54
CA CYS A 116 -3.90 21.26 1.40
C CYS A 116 -4.93 21.11 0.28
N ILE A 117 -5.62 22.19 -0.04
CA ILE A 117 -6.72 22.23 -1.00
C ILE A 117 -6.32 22.84 -2.35
N ASN A 118 -5.21 23.55 -2.42
CA ASN A 118 -4.73 24.15 -3.66
C ASN A 118 -3.20 24.36 -3.62
N ILE A 119 -2.60 24.40 -4.79
CA ILE A 119 -1.18 24.72 -4.98
C ILE A 119 -1.04 25.73 -6.12
N THR A 120 -0.10 26.64 -5.99
CA THR A 120 0.21 27.61 -7.02
C THR A 120 1.70 27.93 -7.04
N GLN A 121 2.19 28.51 -8.12
CA GLN A 121 3.56 28.96 -8.26
C GLN A 121 3.61 30.45 -8.51
N VAL A 122 4.49 31.14 -7.78
CA VAL A 122 4.79 32.56 -7.99
C VAL A 122 6.30 32.71 -8.13
N ASN A 123 6.73 33.15 -9.30
CA ASN A 123 8.15 33.20 -9.65
C ASN A 123 8.82 31.82 -9.46
N ASN A 124 9.88 31.78 -8.66
CA ASN A 124 10.62 30.57 -8.32
C ASN A 124 10.18 29.92 -6.98
N SER A 125 8.98 30.16 -6.52
CA SER A 125 8.47 29.60 -5.28
C SER A 125 7.15 28.85 -5.49
N ALA A 126 7.00 27.73 -4.84
CA ALA A 126 5.76 26.97 -4.77
C ALA A 126 4.98 27.38 -3.52
N ILE A 127 3.66 27.52 -3.63
CA ILE A 127 2.77 27.93 -2.54
C ILE A 127 1.71 26.87 -2.34
N SER A 128 1.66 26.27 -1.16
CA SER A 128 0.58 25.40 -0.71
C SER A 128 -0.48 26.21 0.03
N ILE A 129 -1.75 26.02 -0.32
CA ILE A 129 -2.90 26.70 0.27
C ILE A 129 -3.73 25.67 1.03
N PHE A 130 -3.95 25.92 2.34
CA PHE A 130 -4.64 25.00 3.22
C PHE A 130 -6.08 25.42 3.49
N SER A 131 -6.94 24.47 3.84
CA SER A 131 -8.38 24.69 4.11
C SER A 131 -8.65 25.70 5.24
N ASN A 132 -7.68 25.89 6.14
CA ASN A 132 -7.76 26.87 7.22
C ASN A 132 -7.28 28.29 6.82
N GLY A 133 -7.02 28.51 5.53
CA GLY A 133 -6.57 29.80 4.98
C GLY A 133 -5.07 30.08 5.13
N LYS A 134 -4.29 29.17 5.73
CA LYS A 134 -2.84 29.31 5.78
C LYS A 134 -2.21 29.09 4.40
N GLU A 135 -1.10 29.76 4.16
CA GLU A 135 -0.24 29.55 3.01
C GLU A 135 1.16 29.15 3.47
N LYS A 136 1.80 28.25 2.70
CA LYS A 136 3.17 27.84 2.94
C LYS A 136 3.97 27.99 1.66
N ILE A 137 5.03 28.77 1.73
CA ILE A 137 6.00 28.97 0.63
C ILE A 137 7.13 27.97 0.80
N SER A 138 7.52 27.32 -0.29
CA SER A 138 8.67 26.41 -0.36
C SER A 138 9.28 26.41 -1.78
N ASP A 139 10.45 25.81 -1.92
CA ASP A 139 11.09 25.63 -3.23
C ASP A 139 10.40 24.50 -4.02
N LEU A 140 9.82 23.53 -3.34
CA LEU A 140 9.21 22.34 -3.94
C LEU A 140 7.98 21.90 -3.16
N ILE A 141 6.91 21.49 -3.85
CA ILE A 141 5.74 20.81 -3.28
C ILE A 141 5.71 19.37 -3.78
N ILE A 142 5.64 18.44 -2.83
CA ILE A 142 5.61 17.00 -3.11
C ILE A 142 4.26 16.43 -2.67
N ILE A 143 3.50 15.94 -3.65
CA ILE A 143 2.16 15.39 -3.44
C ILE A 143 2.30 13.88 -3.20
N ALA A 144 2.10 13.46 -1.95
CA ALA A 144 2.20 12.08 -1.46
C ALA A 144 0.92 11.63 -0.73
N ASN A 145 -0.22 12.27 -1.03
CA ASN A 145 -1.50 12.07 -0.34
C ASN A 145 -2.35 10.92 -0.91
N GLY A 146 -1.72 10.04 -1.70
CA GLY A 146 -2.29 8.78 -2.14
C GLY A 146 -3.19 8.88 -3.38
N MET A 147 -3.81 7.77 -3.73
CA MET A 147 -4.60 7.58 -4.95
C MET A 147 -5.70 8.63 -5.13
N LYS A 148 -6.32 9.08 -4.04
CA LYS A 148 -7.43 10.06 -4.05
C LYS A 148 -6.99 11.52 -4.16
N SER A 149 -5.74 11.76 -4.51
CA SER A 149 -5.20 13.12 -4.64
C SER A 149 -5.93 13.94 -5.71
N GLU A 150 -6.61 14.99 -5.33
CA GLU A 150 -7.13 16.00 -6.25
C GLU A 150 -6.00 16.90 -6.76
N LEU A 151 -4.99 17.15 -5.93
CA LEU A 151 -3.83 17.96 -6.29
C LEU A 151 -3.00 17.37 -7.44
N ARG A 152 -3.11 16.06 -7.70
CA ARG A 152 -2.50 15.42 -8.87
C ARG A 152 -2.91 16.09 -10.18
N THR A 153 -4.12 16.61 -10.29
CA THR A 153 -4.63 17.27 -11.50
C THR A 153 -3.80 18.47 -11.93
N PHE A 154 -3.07 19.10 -11.03
CA PHE A 154 -2.12 20.18 -11.36
C PHE A 154 -0.89 19.66 -12.13
N ILE A 155 -0.63 18.37 -12.10
CA ILE A 155 0.52 17.73 -12.76
C ILE A 155 0.07 16.90 -13.94
N ASP A 156 -0.89 16.02 -13.73
CA ASP A 156 -1.47 15.14 -14.75
C ASP A 156 -3.01 15.05 -14.60
N PRO A 157 -3.76 15.92 -15.27
CA PRO A 157 -5.22 15.88 -15.22
C PRO A 157 -5.83 14.63 -15.89
N THR A 158 -5.03 13.86 -16.65
CA THR A 158 -5.48 12.63 -17.31
C THR A 158 -5.36 11.39 -16.44
N ALA A 159 -4.62 11.48 -15.32
CA ALA A 159 -4.41 10.38 -14.39
C ALA A 159 -5.62 10.21 -13.46
N ILE A 160 -6.55 9.36 -13.87
CA ILE A 160 -7.80 9.06 -13.15
C ILE A 160 -7.75 7.63 -12.66
N PRO A 161 -8.01 7.39 -11.34
CA PRO A 161 -8.12 6.04 -10.79
C PRO A 161 -9.20 5.22 -11.52
N LYS A 162 -8.91 3.97 -11.87
CA LYS A 162 -9.84 3.06 -12.53
C LYS A 162 -10.20 1.91 -11.60
N TYR A 163 -11.49 1.70 -11.39
CA TYR A 163 -11.97 0.58 -10.61
C TYR A 163 -11.66 -0.75 -11.33
N ALA A 164 -11.16 -1.72 -10.58
CA ALA A 164 -10.71 -3.00 -11.14
C ALA A 164 -11.83 -4.06 -11.27
N GLY A 165 -13.04 -3.77 -10.84
CA GLY A 165 -14.19 -4.68 -10.90
C GLY A 165 -14.30 -5.65 -9.71
N TYR A 166 -13.49 -5.45 -8.66
CA TYR A 166 -13.51 -6.30 -7.47
C TYR A 166 -13.10 -5.54 -6.21
N ILE A 167 -13.44 -6.10 -5.05
CA ILE A 167 -13.09 -5.60 -3.73
C ILE A 167 -12.11 -6.53 -3.03
N GLY A 168 -11.39 -6.01 -2.04
CA GLY A 168 -10.66 -6.79 -1.05
C GLY A 168 -11.30 -6.61 0.33
N TRP A 169 -11.80 -7.69 0.91
CA TRP A 169 -12.05 -7.75 2.34
C TRP A 169 -10.73 -7.91 3.07
N ARG A 170 -10.55 -7.21 4.17
CA ARG A 170 -9.33 -7.26 4.97
C ARG A 170 -9.61 -7.39 6.44
N GLY A 171 -8.78 -8.13 7.12
CA GLY A 171 -8.80 -8.22 8.57
C GLY A 171 -7.45 -8.53 9.15
N VAL A 172 -7.35 -8.28 10.44
CA VAL A 172 -6.19 -8.58 11.26
C VAL A 172 -6.70 -9.16 12.58
N VAL A 173 -6.14 -10.30 12.98
CA VAL A 173 -6.48 -10.99 14.22
C VAL A 173 -5.21 -11.15 15.06
N ASN A 174 -5.31 -10.97 16.39
CA ASN A 174 -4.17 -11.23 17.25
C ASN A 174 -3.87 -12.73 17.29
N GLU A 175 -2.60 -13.09 17.25
CA GLU A 175 -2.17 -14.48 17.24
C GLU A 175 -2.72 -15.29 18.43
N ASN A 176 -2.82 -14.67 19.60
CA ASN A 176 -3.35 -15.31 20.81
C ASN A 176 -4.88 -15.53 20.82
N GLU A 177 -5.60 -15.02 19.81
CA GLU A 177 -7.04 -15.25 19.65
C GLU A 177 -7.33 -16.43 18.70
N ILE A 178 -6.31 -16.94 18.02
CA ILE A 178 -6.41 -18.04 17.04
C ILE A 178 -6.12 -19.36 17.74
N SER A 179 -6.81 -20.42 17.36
CA SER A 179 -6.61 -21.78 17.87
C SER A 179 -5.20 -22.30 17.58
N ASP A 180 -4.66 -23.10 18.47
CA ASP A 180 -3.33 -23.75 18.29
C ASP A 180 -3.27 -24.57 17.00
N GLU A 181 -4.40 -25.17 16.59
CA GLU A 181 -4.50 -25.96 15.36
C GLU A 181 -4.30 -25.10 14.14
N SER A 182 -5.00 -23.97 14.04
CA SER A 182 -4.87 -23.02 12.93
C SER A 182 -3.49 -22.34 12.93
N LEU A 183 -2.93 -22.05 14.10
CA LEU A 183 -1.61 -21.43 14.22
C LEU A 183 -0.46 -22.28 13.69
N LYS A 184 -0.58 -23.62 13.66
CA LYS A 184 0.42 -24.49 13.03
C LYS A 184 0.69 -24.14 11.56
N ILE A 185 -0.30 -23.56 10.90
CA ILE A 185 -0.22 -23.12 9.50
C ILE A 185 -0.10 -21.60 9.40
N LEU A 186 -1.03 -20.86 10.00
CA LEU A 186 -1.17 -19.42 9.79
C LEU A 186 0.00 -18.60 10.37
N SER A 187 0.71 -19.12 11.36
CA SER A 187 1.85 -18.43 11.98
C SER A 187 3.19 -18.70 11.28
N GLU A 188 3.25 -19.72 10.39
CA GLU A 188 4.49 -20.19 9.77
C GLU A 188 4.57 -19.85 8.28
N TYR A 189 3.41 -19.80 7.60
CA TYR A 189 3.36 -19.75 6.14
C TYR A 189 2.66 -18.49 5.64
N PHE A 190 2.98 -18.14 4.40
CA PHE A 190 2.12 -17.32 3.57
C PHE A 190 1.10 -18.25 2.92
N VAL A 191 -0.16 -18.14 3.32
CA VAL A 191 -1.24 -19.00 2.84
C VAL A 191 -2.00 -18.32 1.71
N VAL A 192 -2.23 -19.01 0.59
CA VAL A 192 -3.07 -18.56 -0.52
C VAL A 192 -4.08 -19.64 -0.85
N ILE A 193 -5.34 -19.27 -0.98
CA ILE A 193 -6.42 -20.14 -1.39
C ILE A 193 -7.18 -19.49 -2.53
N LEU A 194 -7.59 -20.28 -3.51
CA LEU A 194 -8.27 -19.85 -4.72
C LEU A 194 -9.68 -20.45 -4.80
N PRO A 195 -10.68 -19.92 -4.08
CA PRO A 195 -12.05 -20.22 -4.40
C PRO A 195 -12.36 -19.77 -5.83
N TYR A 196 -13.37 -20.36 -6.47
CA TYR A 196 -13.71 -20.00 -7.84
C TYR A 196 -13.88 -18.48 -8.01
N ASN A 197 -13.13 -17.89 -8.92
CA ASN A 197 -13.09 -16.44 -9.19
C ASN A 197 -12.77 -15.54 -7.96
N GLN A 198 -12.07 -16.08 -6.98
CA GLN A 198 -11.71 -15.38 -5.75
C GLN A 198 -10.28 -15.74 -5.33
N GLN A 199 -9.67 -14.93 -4.51
CA GLN A 199 -8.39 -15.22 -3.88
C GLN A 199 -8.40 -14.73 -2.45
N ILE A 200 -8.00 -15.59 -1.52
CA ILE A 200 -7.70 -15.17 -0.15
C ILE A 200 -6.24 -15.47 0.17
N ALA A 201 -5.59 -14.54 0.85
CA ALA A 201 -4.23 -14.70 1.34
C ALA A 201 -4.12 -14.31 2.80
N SER A 202 -3.25 -15.00 3.55
CA SER A 202 -2.93 -14.65 4.93
C SER A 202 -1.45 -14.86 5.24
N TYR A 203 -0.94 -14.09 6.20
CA TYR A 203 0.44 -14.17 6.67
C TYR A 203 0.61 -13.49 8.03
N PRO A 204 1.59 -13.92 8.84
CA PRO A 204 1.89 -13.29 10.12
C PRO A 204 2.56 -11.93 9.91
N ILE A 205 2.21 -10.97 10.76
CA ILE A 205 2.76 -9.61 10.75
C ILE A 205 3.17 -9.17 12.17
N ALA A 206 3.89 -8.07 12.26
CA ALA A 206 4.19 -7.42 13.52
C ALA A 206 2.94 -7.15 14.35
N GLY A 207 2.96 -7.52 15.60
CA GLY A 207 1.94 -7.15 16.58
C GLY A 207 2.13 -5.72 17.09
N GLU A 208 1.40 -5.39 18.16
CA GLU A 208 1.49 -4.09 18.83
C GLU A 208 2.33 -4.17 20.12
N GLY A 209 2.84 -3.01 20.54
CA GLY A 209 3.56 -2.87 21.81
C GLY A 209 4.98 -3.43 21.81
N LYS A 210 5.40 -4.00 22.96
CA LYS A 210 6.75 -4.53 23.14
C LYS A 210 6.90 -5.93 22.53
N ASN A 211 8.03 -6.19 21.87
CA ASN A 211 8.33 -7.47 21.23
C ASN A 211 7.29 -7.90 20.18
N PRO A 212 7.01 -7.06 19.16
CA PRO A 212 5.92 -7.28 18.22
C PRO A 212 6.11 -8.51 17.31
N PHE A 213 7.31 -9.09 17.28
CA PHE A 213 7.67 -10.26 16.46
C PHE A 213 7.69 -11.57 17.25
N LYS A 214 7.52 -11.49 18.60
CA LYS A 214 7.48 -12.70 19.43
C LYS A 214 6.19 -13.47 19.16
N ARG A 215 6.27 -14.80 19.06
CA ARG A 215 5.09 -15.68 19.02
C ARG A 215 4.14 -15.36 20.19
N GLY A 216 2.85 -15.33 19.91
CA GLY A 216 1.79 -14.91 20.84
C GLY A 216 1.56 -13.39 20.90
N ASN A 217 2.51 -12.57 20.40
CA ASN A 217 2.35 -11.12 20.29
C ASN A 217 2.13 -10.65 18.87
N ARG A 218 2.32 -11.53 17.88
CA ARG A 218 2.12 -11.22 16.46
C ARG A 218 0.64 -11.10 16.14
N ARG A 219 0.36 -10.68 14.92
CA ARG A 219 -0.99 -10.67 14.36
C ARG A 219 -0.99 -11.44 13.04
N ILE A 220 -2.13 -12.00 12.69
CA ILE A 220 -2.35 -12.63 11.40
C ILE A 220 -3.17 -11.68 10.54
N ASN A 221 -2.59 -11.27 9.43
CA ASN A 221 -3.25 -10.44 8.41
C ASN A 221 -3.88 -11.33 7.36
N TRP A 222 -5.06 -10.94 6.86
CA TRP A 222 -5.68 -11.59 5.71
C TRP A 222 -6.30 -10.59 4.75
N ILE A 223 -6.39 -10.98 3.50
CA ILE A 223 -7.09 -10.25 2.45
C ILE A 223 -7.82 -11.24 1.56
N TRP A 224 -9.09 -10.99 1.28
CA TRP A 224 -9.94 -11.79 0.41
C TRP A 224 -10.48 -10.95 -0.73
N TYR A 225 -9.99 -11.22 -1.94
CA TYR A 225 -10.43 -10.55 -3.16
C TYR A 225 -11.64 -11.25 -3.74
N LYS A 226 -12.69 -10.47 -4.03
CA LYS A 226 -13.98 -10.94 -4.55
C LYS A 226 -14.48 -10.02 -5.66
N PRO A 227 -15.00 -10.55 -6.78
CA PRO A 227 -15.67 -9.74 -7.79
C PRO A 227 -16.78 -8.90 -7.18
N ALA A 228 -16.89 -7.66 -7.62
CA ALA A 228 -17.95 -6.75 -7.26
C ALA A 228 -18.19 -5.78 -8.42
N PRO A 229 -19.08 -6.09 -9.37
CA PRO A 229 -19.48 -5.15 -10.42
C PRO A 229 -19.94 -3.81 -9.84
N GLU A 230 -19.84 -2.72 -10.59
CA GLU A 230 -20.10 -1.37 -10.06
C GLU A 230 -21.46 -1.22 -9.36
N ILE A 231 -22.48 -1.94 -9.84
CA ILE A 231 -23.82 -1.91 -9.23
C ILE A 231 -23.81 -2.58 -7.83
N GLU A 232 -23.09 -3.69 -7.69
CA GLU A 232 -22.91 -4.37 -6.41
C GLU A 232 -22.03 -3.52 -5.47
N LEU A 233 -20.96 -2.91 -6.01
CA LEU A 233 -20.09 -2.01 -5.25
C LEU A 233 -20.88 -0.85 -4.62
N LYS A 234 -21.76 -0.22 -5.37
CA LYS A 234 -22.63 0.86 -4.83
C LYS A 234 -23.46 0.38 -3.66
N ASN A 235 -24.04 -0.83 -3.75
CA ASN A 235 -24.77 -1.42 -2.64
C ASN A 235 -23.88 -1.75 -1.45
N ILE A 236 -22.73 -2.35 -1.66
CA ILE A 236 -21.74 -2.69 -0.61
C ILE A 236 -21.28 -1.43 0.14
N LEU A 237 -21.08 -0.33 -0.58
CA LEU A 237 -20.61 0.93 -0.01
C LEU A 237 -21.73 1.85 0.51
N LEU A 238 -22.97 1.38 0.59
CA LEU A 238 -24.05 2.07 1.29
C LEU A 238 -23.95 1.79 2.78
N GLY A 239 -23.67 2.82 3.58
CA GLY A 239 -23.46 2.71 5.02
C GLY A 239 -24.74 2.45 5.83
N LYS A 240 -24.59 2.03 7.10
CA LYS A 240 -25.71 1.90 8.08
C LYS A 240 -26.48 3.20 8.24
N SER A 241 -25.78 4.34 8.19
CA SER A 241 -26.37 5.69 8.25
C SER A 241 -27.14 6.10 7.00
N GLY A 242 -27.17 5.28 5.94
CA GLY A 242 -27.72 5.64 4.63
C GLY A 242 -26.79 6.50 3.78
N LYS A 243 -25.60 6.83 4.26
CA LYS A 243 -24.59 7.57 3.51
C LYS A 243 -23.99 6.68 2.43
N GLN A 244 -23.93 7.20 1.19
CA GLN A 244 -23.20 6.54 0.11
C GLN A 244 -21.73 6.89 0.19
N TYR A 245 -20.88 5.87 0.31
CA TYR A 245 -19.42 5.98 0.17
C TYR A 245 -19.02 5.64 -1.27
N LEU A 246 -17.88 6.19 -1.73
CA LEU A 246 -17.43 6.00 -3.12
C LEU A 246 -16.24 5.06 -3.25
N ASP A 247 -15.28 5.19 -2.33
CA ASP A 247 -13.96 4.55 -2.49
C ASP A 247 -13.53 3.70 -1.28
N GLY A 248 -14.47 3.34 -0.45
CA GLY A 248 -14.27 2.56 0.78
C GLY A 248 -15.19 3.02 1.87
N ILE A 249 -15.57 2.11 2.75
CA ILE A 249 -16.54 2.34 3.82
C ILE A 249 -15.84 2.13 5.18
N PRO A 250 -16.05 3.01 6.17
CA PRO A 250 -15.56 2.77 7.52
C PRO A 250 -16.15 1.48 8.11
N PRO A 251 -15.38 0.71 8.90
CA PRO A 251 -15.86 -0.57 9.44
C PRO A 251 -17.18 -0.47 10.21
N ASN A 252 -17.36 0.58 11.00
CA ASN A 252 -18.57 0.84 11.78
C ASN A 252 -19.79 1.20 10.92
N GLU A 253 -19.61 1.53 9.65
CA GLU A 253 -20.67 1.83 8.69
C GLU A 253 -21.05 0.61 7.82
N ILE A 254 -20.28 -0.49 7.87
CA ILE A 254 -20.63 -1.71 7.15
C ILE A 254 -21.92 -2.28 7.72
N ARG A 255 -22.92 -2.49 6.88
CA ARG A 255 -24.23 -3.03 7.28
C ARG A 255 -24.08 -4.48 7.76
N ASP A 256 -24.85 -4.85 8.80
CA ASP A 256 -24.76 -6.17 9.44
C ASP A 256 -25.00 -7.29 8.42
N LYS A 257 -26.01 -7.12 7.53
CA LYS A 257 -26.28 -8.07 6.45
C LYS A 257 -25.05 -8.34 5.57
N ILE A 258 -24.23 -7.32 5.24
CA ILE A 258 -23.00 -7.49 4.43
C ILE A 258 -21.94 -8.28 5.21
N SER A 259 -21.87 -8.09 6.53
CA SER A 259 -20.96 -8.85 7.39
C SER A 259 -21.43 -10.30 7.57
N GLU A 260 -22.74 -10.52 7.71
CA GLU A 260 -23.33 -11.86 7.79
C GLU A 260 -23.10 -12.65 6.48
N GLU A 261 -23.33 -12.01 5.33
CA GLU A 261 -23.06 -12.61 4.01
C GLU A 261 -21.58 -13.00 3.85
N LEU A 262 -20.65 -12.17 4.37
CA LEU A 262 -19.21 -12.51 4.39
C LEU A 262 -18.95 -13.77 5.20
N LEU A 263 -19.54 -13.91 6.39
CA LEU A 263 -19.32 -15.05 7.28
C LEU A 263 -19.92 -16.34 6.70
N LEU A 264 -21.13 -16.28 6.16
CA LEU A 264 -21.76 -17.45 5.50
C LEU A 264 -20.92 -17.94 4.31
N GLU A 265 -20.44 -17.01 3.50
CA GLU A 265 -19.59 -17.39 2.35
C GLU A 265 -18.22 -17.91 2.81
N ALA A 266 -17.67 -17.39 3.91
CA ALA A 266 -16.42 -17.88 4.47
C ALA A 266 -16.58 -19.32 5.00
N GLU A 267 -17.68 -19.65 5.67
CA GLU A 267 -17.98 -20.98 6.14
C GLU A 267 -18.13 -21.99 5.00
N GLU A 268 -18.75 -21.57 3.89
CA GLU A 268 -18.97 -22.40 2.72
C GLU A 268 -17.69 -22.68 1.90
N LYS A 269 -16.85 -21.64 1.72
CA LYS A 269 -15.79 -21.64 0.69
C LYS A 269 -14.37 -21.72 1.23
N LEU A 270 -14.16 -21.53 2.53
CA LEU A 270 -12.82 -21.45 3.08
C LEU A 270 -12.51 -22.66 3.99
N PRO A 271 -11.25 -23.11 4.02
CA PRO A 271 -10.81 -24.08 4.99
C PRO A 271 -10.93 -23.56 6.43
N PRO A 272 -11.01 -24.46 7.44
CA PRO A 272 -11.26 -24.10 8.83
C PRO A 272 -10.35 -22.99 9.36
N GLN A 273 -9.06 -23.01 9.01
CA GLN A 273 -8.10 -22.02 9.46
C GLN A 273 -8.42 -20.60 8.94
N MET A 274 -8.84 -20.51 7.68
CA MET A 274 -9.17 -19.23 7.07
C MET A 274 -10.55 -18.73 7.49
N PHE A 275 -11.52 -19.64 7.65
CA PHE A 275 -12.81 -19.32 8.24
C PHE A 275 -12.64 -18.74 9.66
N GLU A 276 -11.78 -19.38 10.49
CA GLU A 276 -11.49 -18.88 11.83
C GLU A 276 -10.96 -17.44 11.81
N LEU A 277 -10.04 -17.10 10.89
CA LEU A 277 -9.53 -15.72 10.73
C LEU A 277 -10.64 -14.73 10.42
N VAL A 278 -11.51 -15.06 9.46
CA VAL A 278 -12.62 -14.18 9.07
C VAL A 278 -13.58 -13.99 10.23
N ASN A 279 -13.98 -15.09 10.88
CA ASN A 279 -14.92 -15.10 11.99
C ASN A 279 -14.40 -14.36 13.25
N LYS A 280 -13.10 -14.45 13.53
CA LYS A 280 -12.44 -13.76 14.66
C LYS A 280 -12.14 -12.29 14.39
N THR A 281 -12.34 -11.80 13.18
CA THR A 281 -12.05 -10.40 12.84
C THR A 281 -13.17 -9.49 13.34
N ALA A 282 -12.88 -8.74 14.40
CA ALA A 282 -13.86 -7.85 15.04
C ALA A 282 -14.36 -6.72 14.11
N GLN A 283 -13.49 -6.18 13.27
CA GLN A 283 -13.80 -5.07 12.37
C GLN A 283 -13.15 -5.31 10.99
N PRO A 284 -13.78 -6.09 10.11
CA PRO A 284 -13.29 -6.25 8.76
C PRO A 284 -13.40 -4.93 7.97
N LEU A 285 -12.50 -4.73 7.03
CA LEU A 285 -12.46 -3.58 6.12
C LEU A 285 -12.87 -3.99 4.72
N ILE A 286 -13.56 -3.13 4.02
CA ILE A 286 -13.81 -3.27 2.57
C ILE A 286 -12.96 -2.24 1.83
N GLN A 287 -12.12 -2.73 0.94
CA GLN A 287 -11.30 -1.91 0.05
C GLN A 287 -11.68 -2.17 -1.39
N PRO A 288 -12.38 -1.26 -2.08
CA PRO A 288 -12.47 -1.31 -3.54
C PRO A 288 -11.09 -1.23 -4.16
N ILE A 289 -10.83 -2.07 -5.14
CA ILE A 289 -9.52 -2.13 -5.78
C ILE A 289 -9.51 -1.23 -7.01
N PHE A 290 -8.56 -0.32 -7.02
CA PHE A 290 -8.31 0.59 -8.13
C PHE A 290 -6.87 0.43 -8.60
N ASP A 291 -6.64 0.79 -9.83
CA ASP A 291 -5.31 1.13 -10.33
C ASP A 291 -5.26 2.57 -10.87
N LEU A 292 -4.07 3.15 -10.81
CA LEU A 292 -3.78 4.48 -11.29
C LEU A 292 -2.43 4.48 -11.99
N GLU A 293 -2.37 5.20 -13.11
CA GLU A 293 -1.17 5.36 -13.90
C GLU A 293 -1.08 6.79 -14.42
N SER A 294 -0.01 7.49 -14.06
CA SER A 294 0.25 8.86 -14.51
C SER A 294 1.18 8.88 -15.72
N LYS A 295 0.93 9.82 -16.61
CA LYS A 295 1.81 10.12 -17.75
C LYS A 295 2.87 11.16 -17.40
N ARG A 296 2.65 11.89 -16.32
CA ARG A 296 3.55 12.91 -15.79
C ARG A 296 3.58 12.84 -14.26
N MET A 297 4.74 13.07 -13.70
CA MET A 297 4.94 13.13 -12.25
C MET A 297 5.47 14.48 -11.80
N VAL A 298 5.89 15.34 -12.73
CA VAL A 298 6.50 16.64 -12.48
C VAL A 298 5.80 17.73 -13.29
N ASN A 299 5.52 18.85 -12.67
CA ASN A 299 5.13 20.09 -13.32
C ASN A 299 5.80 21.27 -12.60
N ASN A 300 6.90 21.77 -13.15
CA ASN A 300 7.71 22.81 -12.55
C ASN A 300 8.13 22.45 -11.12
N ARG A 301 7.57 23.15 -10.11
CA ARG A 301 7.88 22.98 -8.68
C ARG A 301 6.93 22.03 -7.95
N PHE A 302 6.10 21.32 -8.69
CA PHE A 302 5.16 20.33 -8.16
C PHE A 302 5.53 18.96 -8.66
N LEU A 303 5.49 17.97 -7.77
CA LEU A 303 5.66 16.58 -8.17
C LEU A 303 4.77 15.65 -7.35
N THR A 304 4.42 14.50 -7.96
CA THR A 304 3.71 13.39 -7.31
C THR A 304 4.63 12.19 -7.14
N LEU A 305 4.41 11.41 -6.07
CA LEU A 305 5.05 10.11 -5.88
C LEU A 305 4.18 9.12 -5.10
N GLY A 306 4.63 7.88 -4.99
CA GLY A 306 3.87 6.83 -4.32
C GLY A 306 2.53 6.56 -5.02
N ASP A 307 1.47 6.31 -4.24
CA ASP A 307 0.13 6.04 -4.75
C ASP A 307 -0.56 7.29 -5.35
N ALA A 308 -0.01 8.48 -5.15
CA ALA A 308 -0.52 9.68 -5.80
C ALA A 308 -0.19 9.74 -7.30
N SER A 309 0.83 9.00 -7.76
CA SER A 309 1.23 8.90 -9.16
C SER A 309 0.90 7.54 -9.78
N PHE A 310 1.21 6.46 -9.09
CA PHE A 310 0.99 5.09 -9.55
C PHE A 310 0.46 4.24 -8.41
N THR A 311 -0.77 3.76 -8.55
CA THR A 311 -1.36 2.79 -7.64
C THR A 311 -1.46 1.44 -8.35
N ALA A 312 -0.64 0.50 -7.96
CA ALA A 312 -0.75 -0.90 -8.39
C ALA A 312 -1.73 -1.66 -7.50
N ARG A 313 -2.44 -2.63 -8.08
CA ARG A 313 -3.32 -3.52 -7.31
C ARG A 313 -2.49 -4.29 -6.28
N PRO A 314 -3.05 -4.63 -5.11
CA PRO A 314 -2.27 -5.17 -3.99
C PRO A 314 -1.52 -6.48 -4.26
N HIS A 315 -1.90 -7.23 -5.31
CA HIS A 315 -1.32 -8.54 -5.65
C HIS A 315 0.21 -8.55 -5.79
N VAL A 316 0.80 -7.43 -6.27
CA VAL A 316 2.26 -7.33 -6.43
C VAL A 316 3.00 -7.17 -5.11
N GLY A 317 2.34 -6.72 -4.03
CA GLY A 317 2.98 -6.49 -2.74
C GLY A 317 4.07 -5.39 -2.71
N MET A 318 4.22 -4.59 -3.78
CA MET A 318 5.34 -3.66 -3.98
C MET A 318 5.02 -2.18 -3.74
N GLY A 319 3.77 -1.82 -3.40
CA GLY A 319 3.37 -0.40 -3.30
C GLY A 319 4.23 0.42 -2.33
N VAL A 320 4.55 -0.13 -1.18
CA VAL A 320 5.38 0.53 -0.16
C VAL A 320 6.83 0.60 -0.60
N THR A 321 7.38 -0.48 -1.15
CA THR A 321 8.76 -0.51 -1.67
C THR A 321 8.94 0.50 -2.81
N LYS A 322 7.97 0.55 -3.74
CA LYS A 322 7.96 1.55 -4.82
C LYS A 322 7.97 2.98 -4.24
N ALA A 323 7.11 3.28 -3.27
CA ALA A 323 7.05 4.62 -2.66
C ALA A 323 8.37 5.00 -1.97
N ALA A 324 9.05 4.04 -1.33
CA ALA A 324 10.36 4.26 -0.73
C ALA A 324 11.43 4.53 -1.80
N ILE A 325 11.43 3.76 -2.89
CA ILE A 325 12.36 3.97 -4.02
C ILE A 325 12.09 5.32 -4.70
N ASP A 326 10.82 5.68 -4.94
CA ASP A 326 10.47 7.00 -5.49
C ASP A 326 11.08 8.13 -4.64
N ALA A 327 10.95 8.03 -3.32
CA ALA A 327 11.44 9.04 -2.38
C ALA A 327 12.98 9.16 -2.36
N PHE A 328 13.68 8.04 -2.25
CA PHE A 328 15.14 8.05 -2.17
C PHE A 328 15.78 8.39 -3.51
N SER A 329 15.26 7.84 -4.62
CA SER A 329 15.75 8.23 -5.95
C SER A 329 15.51 9.72 -6.21
N LEU A 330 14.38 10.29 -5.80
CA LEU A 330 14.16 11.74 -5.88
C LEU A 330 15.24 12.50 -5.13
N SER A 331 15.54 12.12 -3.89
CA SER A 331 16.55 12.79 -3.08
C SER A 331 17.97 12.72 -3.69
N ASP A 332 18.26 11.66 -4.45
CA ASP A 332 19.55 11.49 -5.13
C ASP A 332 19.65 12.33 -6.40
N TYR A 333 18.52 12.55 -7.11
CA TYR A 333 18.47 13.43 -8.29
C TYR A 333 18.40 14.92 -7.95
N LEU A 334 17.90 15.29 -6.77
CA LEU A 334 17.81 16.69 -6.36
C LEU A 334 19.19 17.25 -6.06
N ASN A 335 19.63 18.17 -6.90
CA ASN A 335 20.82 18.97 -6.66
C ASN A 335 20.38 20.35 -6.20
N THR A 336 21.01 20.89 -5.17
CA THR A 336 20.69 22.20 -4.59
C THR A 336 20.81 23.38 -5.56
N THR A 337 21.48 23.19 -6.71
CA THR A 337 21.73 24.24 -7.71
C THR A 337 21.01 24.04 -9.05
N THR A 338 20.69 22.79 -9.43
CA THR A 338 20.19 22.46 -10.78
C THR A 338 19.10 21.40 -10.79
N PHE A 339 18.28 21.30 -9.76
CA PHE A 339 17.32 20.22 -9.60
C PHE A 339 16.26 20.11 -10.72
N GLU A 340 15.95 21.17 -11.45
CA GLU A 340 14.95 21.16 -12.52
C GLU A 340 15.35 20.20 -13.68
N ASN A 341 16.62 20.15 -14.03
CA ASN A 341 17.12 19.23 -15.05
C ASN A 341 17.12 17.76 -14.57
N ASP A 342 17.42 17.56 -13.30
CA ASP A 342 17.46 16.23 -12.71
C ASP A 342 16.06 15.62 -12.58
N LEU A 343 15.03 16.42 -12.31
CA LEU A 343 13.66 15.94 -12.16
C LEU A 343 13.11 15.27 -13.42
N THR A 344 13.46 15.74 -14.62
CA THR A 344 13.03 15.11 -15.88
C THR A 344 13.53 13.70 -16.03
N LYS A 345 14.78 13.45 -15.65
CA LYS A 345 15.38 12.11 -15.69
C LYS A 345 14.71 11.20 -14.67
N TRP A 346 14.56 11.67 -13.44
CA TRP A 346 13.87 10.97 -12.38
C TRP A 346 12.43 10.62 -12.80
N GLU A 347 11.68 11.57 -13.35
CA GLU A 347 10.32 11.35 -13.85
C GLU A 347 10.24 10.18 -14.82
N ASN A 348 11.10 10.17 -15.84
CA ASN A 348 11.11 9.11 -16.87
C ASN A 348 11.36 7.72 -16.28
N GLU A 349 12.26 7.61 -15.32
CA GLU A 349 12.56 6.34 -14.66
C GLU A 349 11.39 5.88 -13.78
N ARG A 350 10.78 6.82 -13.04
CA ARG A 350 9.65 6.49 -12.15
C ARG A 350 8.39 6.11 -12.94
N ILE A 351 8.14 6.76 -14.06
CA ILE A 351 7.04 6.39 -14.97
C ILE A 351 7.23 4.95 -15.46
N LYS A 352 8.41 4.59 -15.94
CA LYS A 352 8.69 3.21 -16.39
C LYS A 352 8.44 2.18 -15.29
N ALA A 353 9.00 2.42 -14.11
CA ALA A 353 8.86 1.51 -12.96
C ALA A 353 7.41 1.44 -12.46
N GLY A 354 6.71 2.56 -12.42
CA GLY A 354 5.31 2.62 -12.01
C GLY A 354 4.39 1.89 -12.98
N SER A 355 4.53 2.15 -14.29
CA SER A 355 3.76 1.47 -15.33
C SER A 355 3.98 -0.04 -15.33
N PHE A 356 5.24 -0.49 -15.18
CA PHE A 356 5.54 -1.92 -15.05
C PHE A 356 4.76 -2.57 -13.88
N LEU A 357 4.77 -1.95 -12.70
CA LEU A 357 4.06 -2.50 -11.54
C LEU A 357 2.54 -2.50 -11.72
N VAL A 358 1.98 -1.45 -12.31
CA VAL A 358 0.54 -1.37 -12.59
C VAL A 358 0.13 -2.46 -13.58
N GLU A 359 0.86 -2.62 -14.68
CA GLU A 359 0.61 -3.67 -15.67
C GLU A 359 0.70 -5.06 -15.04
N ARG A 360 1.78 -5.36 -14.31
CA ARG A 360 1.96 -6.63 -13.63
C ARG A 360 0.83 -6.92 -12.63
N SER A 361 0.39 -5.90 -11.92
CA SER A 361 -0.72 -6.04 -10.98
C SER A 361 -2.06 -6.36 -11.66
N ARG A 362 -2.29 -5.81 -12.85
CA ARG A 362 -3.46 -6.12 -13.69
C ARG A 362 -3.44 -7.58 -14.14
N GLU A 363 -2.26 -8.08 -14.58
CA GLU A 363 -2.09 -9.47 -14.96
C GLU A 363 -2.42 -10.42 -13.81
N LEU A 364 -1.88 -10.16 -12.61
CA LEU A 364 -2.11 -10.99 -11.41
C LEU A 364 -3.57 -10.97 -10.94
N GLY A 365 -4.29 -9.88 -11.17
CA GLY A 365 -5.70 -9.75 -10.79
C GLY A 365 -6.70 -10.07 -11.91
N LYS A 366 -6.24 -10.48 -13.09
CA LYS A 366 -7.10 -10.61 -14.28
C LYS A 366 -8.27 -11.59 -14.08
N TYR A 367 -8.06 -12.69 -13.41
CA TYR A 367 -9.09 -13.72 -13.19
C TYR A 367 -10.18 -13.30 -12.17
N LEU A 368 -9.96 -12.22 -11.41
CA LEU A 368 -10.93 -11.66 -10.46
C LEU A 368 -11.91 -10.67 -11.09
N SER A 369 -11.69 -10.29 -12.35
CA SER A 369 -12.53 -9.33 -13.04
C SER A 369 -13.61 -10.09 -13.82
N LYS A 370 -14.89 -10.00 -13.41
CA LYS A 370 -15.99 -10.47 -14.24
C LYS A 370 -16.07 -9.64 -15.51
N LYS A 371 -15.90 -10.31 -16.64
CA LYS A 371 -16.39 -9.83 -17.94
C LYS A 371 -17.48 -10.79 -18.39
N ASP A 372 -18.59 -10.25 -18.83
CA ASP A 372 -19.83 -11.00 -19.07
C ASP A 372 -19.71 -12.13 -20.11
N ASP A 373 -18.65 -12.16 -20.92
CA ASP A 373 -18.46 -13.13 -22.02
C ASP A 373 -17.10 -13.85 -22.02
N GLU A 374 -16.25 -13.72 -21.02
CA GLU A 374 -14.97 -14.44 -20.97
C GLU A 374 -15.02 -15.67 -20.04
N TYR A 375 -14.59 -16.82 -20.55
CA TYR A 375 -14.28 -18.01 -19.74
C TYR A 375 -13.22 -17.65 -18.70
N LEU A 376 -13.59 -17.70 -17.42
CA LEU A 376 -12.64 -17.50 -16.32
C LEU A 376 -11.74 -18.73 -16.22
N ILE A 377 -10.51 -18.59 -16.68
CA ILE A 377 -9.48 -19.60 -16.49
C ILE A 377 -8.90 -19.41 -15.09
N MET A 378 -9.16 -20.38 -14.21
CA MET A 378 -8.52 -20.40 -12.90
C MET A 378 -7.01 -20.60 -13.08
N PRO A 379 -6.17 -19.76 -12.44
CA PRO A 379 -4.73 -19.95 -12.53
C PRO A 379 -4.32 -21.24 -11.80
N GLU A 380 -3.25 -21.88 -12.28
CA GLU A 380 -2.64 -22.98 -11.56
C GLU A 380 -2.17 -22.52 -10.18
N VAL A 381 -2.52 -23.28 -9.14
CA VAL A 381 -2.20 -22.94 -7.74
C VAL A 381 -0.70 -22.69 -7.55
N ILE A 382 0.14 -23.58 -8.09
CA ILE A 382 1.61 -23.44 -7.95
C ILE A 382 2.11 -22.16 -8.60
N LYS A 383 1.56 -21.76 -9.74
CA LYS A 383 1.93 -20.50 -10.40
C LYS A 383 1.51 -19.29 -9.59
N VAL A 384 0.35 -19.32 -8.94
CA VAL A 384 -0.06 -18.24 -8.04
C VAL A 384 0.88 -18.15 -6.83
N LEU A 385 1.29 -19.29 -6.25
CA LEU A 385 2.27 -19.29 -5.16
C LEU A 385 3.62 -18.70 -5.59
N GLN A 386 4.05 -18.93 -6.85
CA GLN A 386 5.27 -18.35 -7.40
C GLN A 386 5.16 -16.83 -7.63
N ASP A 387 4.03 -16.40 -8.18
CA ASP A 387 3.84 -15.03 -8.68
C ASP A 387 3.24 -14.08 -7.62
N THR A 388 2.56 -14.60 -6.60
CA THR A 388 1.94 -13.78 -5.55
C THR A 388 2.99 -12.97 -4.79
N ALA A 389 2.68 -11.71 -4.53
CA ALA A 389 3.61 -10.74 -3.96
C ALA A 389 4.93 -10.67 -4.77
N ILE A 390 4.78 -10.62 -6.05
CA ILE A 390 5.82 -10.49 -7.09
C ILE A 390 6.89 -11.62 -7.08
N SER A 391 7.26 -12.12 -8.23
CA SER A 391 8.33 -13.12 -8.38
C SER A 391 9.72 -12.48 -8.35
N LEU A 392 10.77 -13.27 -8.11
CA LEU A 392 12.16 -12.79 -8.20
C LEU A 392 12.46 -12.19 -9.58
N ASN A 393 12.02 -12.83 -10.65
CA ASN A 393 12.18 -12.32 -12.01
C ASN A 393 11.49 -10.97 -12.24
N ASP A 394 10.32 -10.74 -11.62
CA ASP A 394 9.64 -9.45 -11.70
C ASP A 394 10.35 -8.39 -10.86
N ILE A 395 10.96 -8.75 -9.73
CA ILE A 395 11.81 -7.86 -8.93
C ILE A 395 13.03 -7.43 -9.75
N GLU A 396 13.69 -8.35 -10.44
CA GLU A 396 14.82 -8.04 -11.33
C GLU A 396 14.41 -7.08 -12.44
N LYS A 397 13.25 -7.31 -13.08
CA LYS A 397 12.72 -6.40 -14.11
C LYS A 397 12.38 -5.01 -13.55
N PHE A 398 11.79 -4.96 -12.36
CA PHE A 398 11.49 -3.70 -11.68
C PHE A 398 12.78 -2.95 -11.34
N ASN A 399 13.79 -3.65 -10.82
CA ASN A 399 15.08 -3.06 -10.49
C ASN A 399 15.81 -2.56 -11.75
N ALA A 400 15.74 -3.29 -12.85
CA ALA A 400 16.29 -2.84 -14.14
C ALA A 400 15.63 -1.54 -14.66
N CYS A 401 14.36 -1.26 -14.29
CA CYS A 401 13.72 0.03 -14.57
C CYS A 401 14.30 1.18 -13.72
N ASN A 402 14.97 0.83 -12.61
CA ASN A 402 15.54 1.79 -11.65
C ASN A 402 17.06 1.95 -11.81
N GLU A 403 17.71 1.07 -12.55
CA GLU A 403 19.16 1.18 -12.79
C GLU A 403 19.45 2.34 -13.75
N VAL A 404 20.14 3.33 -13.23
CA VAL A 404 20.82 4.30 -14.08
C VAL A 404 21.92 3.52 -14.78
N LYS A 405 21.80 3.30 -16.08
CA LYS A 405 22.98 2.93 -16.88
C LYS A 405 23.94 4.10 -16.74
N ASN A 406 24.91 3.94 -15.84
CA ASN A 406 26.09 4.78 -15.81
C ASN A 406 26.79 4.58 -17.15
N GLY A 407 26.50 5.48 -18.08
CA GLY A 407 27.13 5.59 -19.36
C GLY A 407 27.73 6.97 -19.50
#